data_f1f292dc3f25aae4587c1383da486744
#
_entry.id   f1f292dc3f25aae4587c1383da486744
#
_cell.length_a   1.000
_cell.length_b   1.000
_cell.length_c   1.000
_cell.angle_alpha   90.00
_cell.angle_beta   90.00
_cell.angle_gamma   90.00
#
_symmetry.space_group_name_H-M   'P 1'
#
loop_
_entity.id
_entity.type
_entity.pdbx_description
1 polymer ?
#
loop_
_entity_poly.entity_id
_entity_poly.type
_entity_poly.pdbx_seq_one_letter_code
_entity_poly.pdbx_strand_id
1 'polypeptide(L)'
;MDANKSKKILFFGFGYTAKWLYKSMKLDGWEACASSRKPNLKKENNIKFFDFSSEKRELEEHVLSSDAILISIPPQGNSDPVLDNYKDVFKENLAAKWIGYLSATSVYGDYNGAWVNEGSEPMPKTPRGMNRFFVEDEWKKLGISYCLPIIRFRISGIYGPERNPFDRIRSGAQKIIQKPDHFFNRIHVDDLSEILYQSIKRPDPGEVFNVSDYTPSTSEEFINEATNLLNMPKAKKVHIRDADLSDLALSFYADSKKVSNQKIVKALKYKFKYPSYREGLKSLIKS
;
A
#
# COMPACT_ATOMS: atom_id res chain seq x y z
N MET A 1 5.27 30.66 -17.08
CA MET A 1 4.99 29.27 -16.66
C MET A 1 4.83 28.47 -17.92
N ASP A 2 5.80 27.61 -18.24
CA ASP A 2 5.77 26.78 -19.46
C ASP A 2 4.60 25.80 -19.40
N ALA A 3 3.55 26.10 -20.13
CA ALA A 3 2.30 25.35 -20.17
C ALA A 3 2.37 24.00 -20.87
N ASN A 4 3.59 23.49 -21.18
CA ASN A 4 3.75 22.32 -22.06
C ASN A 4 4.74 21.25 -21.54
N LYS A 5 5.14 21.28 -20.27
CA LYS A 5 6.01 20.21 -19.73
C LYS A 5 5.16 19.14 -19.07
N SER A 6 5.14 17.93 -19.64
CA SER A 6 4.48 16.79 -19.02
C SER A 6 5.06 16.52 -17.63
N LYS A 7 4.18 16.24 -16.64
CA LYS A 7 4.60 15.87 -15.30
C LYS A 7 5.15 14.45 -15.29
N LYS A 8 6.18 14.20 -14.48
CA LYS A 8 6.87 12.92 -14.41
C LYS A 8 6.75 12.28 -13.05
N ILE A 9 6.50 10.97 -13.04
CA ILE A 9 6.55 10.16 -11.83
C ILE A 9 7.57 9.03 -11.97
N LEU A 10 8.39 8.87 -10.92
CA LEU A 10 9.26 7.70 -10.75
C LEU A 10 8.60 6.72 -9.77
N PHE A 11 8.50 5.46 -10.18
CA PHE A 11 8.08 4.35 -9.33
C PHE A 11 9.29 3.51 -8.90
N PHE A 12 9.68 3.55 -7.64
CA PHE A 12 10.53 2.52 -7.07
C PHE A 12 9.69 1.27 -6.79
N GLY A 13 9.73 0.33 -7.73
CA GLY A 13 8.86 -0.83 -7.81
C GLY A 13 7.55 -0.55 -8.54
N PHE A 14 7.20 -1.42 -9.48
CA PHE A 14 5.95 -1.32 -10.27
C PHE A 14 5.07 -2.55 -10.04
N GLY A 15 4.55 -2.62 -8.80
CA GLY A 15 3.64 -3.66 -8.35
C GLY A 15 2.16 -3.31 -8.52
N TYR A 16 1.30 -4.03 -7.81
CA TYR A 16 -0.16 -3.90 -7.91
C TYR A 16 -0.64 -2.45 -7.67
N THR A 17 -0.25 -1.82 -6.56
CA THR A 17 -0.66 -0.43 -6.25
C THR A 17 -0.14 0.57 -7.28
N ALA A 18 1.13 0.47 -7.70
CA ALA A 18 1.72 1.39 -8.66
C ALA A 18 1.02 1.32 -10.03
N LYS A 19 0.64 0.12 -10.48
CA LYS A 19 -0.14 -0.06 -11.71
C LYS A 19 -1.48 0.65 -11.67
N TRP A 20 -2.20 0.52 -10.55
CA TRP A 20 -3.51 1.16 -10.38
C TRP A 20 -3.38 2.68 -10.26
N LEU A 21 -2.39 3.19 -9.54
CA LEU A 21 -2.11 4.61 -9.48
C LEU A 21 -1.80 5.18 -10.87
N TYR A 22 -0.95 4.49 -11.63
CA TYR A 22 -0.59 4.95 -12.98
C TYR A 22 -1.79 5.00 -13.94
N LYS A 23 -2.75 4.08 -13.82
CA LYS A 23 -3.99 4.15 -14.62
C LYS A 23 -4.70 5.48 -14.48
N SER A 24 -4.84 6.00 -13.25
CA SER A 24 -5.46 7.31 -12.99
C SER A 24 -4.61 8.46 -13.50
N MET A 25 -3.29 8.39 -13.28
CA MET A 25 -2.35 9.45 -13.65
C MET A 25 -2.17 9.59 -15.17
N LYS A 26 -2.19 8.46 -15.90
CA LYS A 26 -2.03 8.44 -17.35
C LYS A 26 -3.12 9.25 -18.06
N LEU A 27 -4.33 9.27 -17.53
CA LEU A 27 -5.46 10.03 -18.09
C LEU A 27 -5.21 11.55 -18.01
N ASP A 28 -4.42 12.00 -17.03
CA ASP A 28 -4.04 13.41 -16.85
C ASP A 28 -2.66 13.72 -17.48
N GLY A 29 -2.17 12.89 -18.39
CA GLY A 29 -0.97 13.16 -19.19
C GLY A 29 0.38 12.99 -18.46
N TRP A 30 0.42 12.25 -17.33
CA TRP A 30 1.66 11.97 -16.64
C TRP A 30 2.54 10.98 -17.40
N GLU A 31 3.82 11.30 -17.55
CA GLU A 31 4.85 10.36 -17.95
C GLU A 31 5.35 9.57 -16.75
N ALA A 32 5.70 8.30 -16.97
CA ALA A 32 6.16 7.44 -15.90
C ALA A 32 7.41 6.64 -16.28
N CYS A 33 8.29 6.49 -15.31
CA CYS A 33 9.34 5.48 -15.34
C CYS A 33 9.32 4.66 -14.06
N ALA A 34 9.92 3.47 -14.08
CA ALA A 34 9.86 2.58 -12.95
C ALA A 34 11.12 1.72 -12.81
N SER A 35 11.52 1.42 -11.58
CA SER A 35 12.55 0.42 -11.34
C SER A 35 11.96 -0.99 -11.24
N SER A 36 12.72 -1.97 -11.70
CA SER A 36 12.38 -3.39 -11.62
C SER A 36 13.64 -4.24 -11.49
N ARG A 37 13.55 -5.38 -10.79
CA ARG A 37 14.62 -6.40 -10.77
C ARG A 37 14.67 -7.21 -12.08
N LYS A 38 13.64 -7.13 -12.90
CA LYS A 38 13.51 -7.84 -14.18
C LYS A 38 12.80 -6.93 -15.19
N PRO A 39 13.45 -5.85 -15.64
CA PRO A 39 12.83 -4.86 -16.52
C PRO A 39 12.35 -5.48 -17.85
N ASN A 40 13.12 -6.40 -18.41
CA ASN A 40 12.83 -7.06 -19.70
C ASN A 40 11.55 -7.93 -19.69
N LEU A 41 11.06 -8.30 -18.49
CA LEU A 41 9.80 -9.05 -18.35
C LEU A 41 8.59 -8.15 -18.14
N LYS A 42 8.79 -6.83 -18.06
CA LYS A 42 7.72 -5.86 -17.87
C LYS A 42 7.22 -5.35 -19.21
N LYS A 43 5.90 -5.48 -19.44
CA LYS A 43 5.22 -5.01 -20.65
C LYS A 43 4.08 -4.09 -20.24
N GLU A 44 4.41 -2.87 -19.92
CA GLU A 44 3.42 -1.81 -19.73
C GLU A 44 3.69 -0.73 -20.78
N ASN A 45 2.72 -0.47 -21.65
CA ASN A 45 2.86 0.56 -22.67
C ASN A 45 3.07 1.94 -22.04
N ASN A 46 4.00 2.70 -22.56
CA ASN A 46 4.37 4.05 -22.14
C ASN A 46 5.06 4.15 -20.75
N ILE A 47 5.65 3.06 -20.25
CA ILE A 47 6.53 3.11 -19.08
C ILE A 47 7.90 2.58 -19.46
N LYS A 48 8.93 3.37 -19.20
CA LYS A 48 10.32 2.91 -19.30
C LYS A 48 10.71 2.24 -18.00
N PHE A 49 11.16 0.99 -18.09
CA PHE A 49 11.64 0.23 -16.94
C PHE A 49 13.17 0.22 -16.92
N PHE A 50 13.71 0.45 -15.74
CA PHE A 50 15.14 0.40 -15.46
C PHE A 50 15.44 -0.76 -14.51
N ASP A 51 16.59 -1.40 -14.69
CA ASP A 51 17.09 -2.36 -13.72
C ASP A 51 17.51 -1.64 -12.44
N PHE A 52 16.97 -2.09 -11.31
CA PHE A 52 17.15 -1.44 -10.03
C PHE A 52 18.64 -1.38 -9.58
N SER A 53 19.44 -2.37 -9.97
CA SER A 53 20.81 -2.53 -9.50
C SER A 53 21.86 -2.07 -10.52
N SER A 54 21.63 -2.34 -11.81
CA SER A 54 22.63 -2.09 -12.87
C SER A 54 22.46 -0.74 -13.58
N GLU A 55 21.26 -0.15 -13.59
CA GLU A 55 20.97 1.16 -14.19
C GLU A 55 20.79 2.23 -13.10
N LYS A 56 21.74 2.25 -12.15
CA LYS A 56 21.68 3.14 -10.98
C LYS A 56 21.73 4.61 -11.37
N ARG A 57 22.62 4.98 -12.27
CA ARG A 57 22.81 6.36 -12.72
C ARG A 57 21.55 6.94 -13.36
N GLU A 58 20.93 6.18 -14.24
CA GLU A 58 19.69 6.57 -14.91
C GLU A 58 18.55 6.78 -13.88
N LEU A 59 18.47 5.89 -12.87
CA LEU A 59 17.49 6.03 -11.82
C LEU A 59 17.78 7.26 -10.92
N GLU A 60 19.05 7.58 -10.64
CA GLU A 60 19.44 8.81 -9.92
C GLU A 60 19.02 10.07 -10.69
N GLU A 61 19.22 10.11 -12.02
CA GLU A 61 18.76 11.19 -12.88
C GLU A 61 17.21 11.36 -12.82
N HIS A 62 16.48 10.25 -12.75
CA HIS A 62 15.03 10.29 -12.56
C HIS A 62 14.60 10.70 -11.14
N VAL A 63 15.35 10.36 -10.10
CA VAL A 63 15.12 10.87 -8.74
C VAL A 63 15.22 12.41 -8.72
N LEU A 64 16.24 12.96 -9.37
CA LEU A 64 16.47 14.41 -9.41
C LEU A 64 15.40 15.16 -10.22
N SER A 65 14.90 14.57 -11.30
CA SER A 65 14.08 15.24 -12.32
C SER A 65 12.59 14.96 -12.30
N SER A 66 12.11 14.00 -11.50
CA SER A 66 10.69 13.66 -11.42
C SER A 66 9.90 14.62 -10.52
N ASP A 67 8.66 14.94 -10.90
CA ASP A 67 7.75 15.78 -10.10
C ASP A 67 7.16 15.02 -8.90
N ALA A 68 7.06 13.69 -9.02
CA ALA A 68 6.58 12.80 -7.98
C ALA A 68 7.40 11.51 -7.93
N ILE A 69 7.56 10.92 -6.73
CA ILE A 69 8.26 9.65 -6.53
C ILE A 69 7.40 8.76 -5.64
N LEU A 70 7.10 7.53 -6.09
CA LEU A 70 6.44 6.52 -5.25
C LEU A 70 7.44 5.43 -4.85
N ILE A 71 7.56 5.19 -3.55
CA ILE A 71 8.40 4.14 -2.98
C ILE A 71 7.49 3.00 -2.54
N SER A 72 7.45 1.91 -3.34
CA SER A 72 6.59 0.75 -3.13
C SER A 72 7.36 -0.57 -2.98
N ILE A 73 8.68 -0.54 -3.07
CA ILE A 73 9.53 -1.69 -2.75
C ILE A 73 9.42 -1.97 -1.24
N PRO A 74 9.11 -3.22 -0.83
CA PRO A 74 9.04 -3.55 0.59
C PRO A 74 10.45 -3.59 1.22
N PRO A 75 10.57 -3.31 2.52
CA PRO A 75 11.81 -3.56 3.27
C PRO A 75 12.32 -4.99 3.10
N GLN A 76 13.63 -5.15 3.10
CA GLN A 76 14.33 -6.44 3.08
C GLN A 76 15.19 -6.57 4.34
N GLY A 77 14.88 -7.56 5.19
CA GLY A 77 15.48 -7.57 6.51
C GLY A 77 15.19 -6.28 7.26
N ASN A 78 16.21 -5.68 7.84
CA ASN A 78 16.10 -4.42 8.61
C ASN A 78 16.44 -3.17 7.77
N SER A 79 16.41 -3.25 6.45
CA SER A 79 16.78 -2.14 5.57
C SER A 79 15.76 -1.87 4.48
N ASP A 80 15.85 -0.70 3.88
CA ASP A 80 15.08 -0.31 2.69
C ASP A 80 16.00 -0.32 1.47
N PRO A 81 15.73 -1.16 0.46
CA PRO A 81 16.59 -1.22 -0.73
C PRO A 81 16.76 0.12 -1.44
N VAL A 82 15.76 1.02 -1.36
CA VAL A 82 15.86 2.35 -1.98
C VAL A 82 16.80 3.23 -1.19
N LEU A 83 16.70 3.25 0.15
CA LEU A 83 17.65 4.00 0.99
C LEU A 83 19.06 3.45 0.89
N ASP A 84 19.22 2.13 0.87
CA ASP A 84 20.55 1.50 0.78
C ASP A 84 21.30 1.89 -0.50
N ASN A 85 20.59 2.09 -1.60
CA ASN A 85 21.19 2.33 -2.91
C ASN A 85 21.14 3.80 -3.35
N TYR A 86 20.13 4.57 -2.92
CA TYR A 86 19.82 5.90 -3.47
C TYR A 86 19.74 7.00 -2.39
N LYS A 87 20.07 6.72 -1.12
CA LYS A 87 19.96 7.71 -0.03
C LYS A 87 20.68 9.01 -0.32
N ASP A 88 21.84 8.94 -0.96
CA ASP A 88 22.65 10.13 -1.21
C ASP A 88 22.03 11.06 -2.24
N VAL A 89 21.43 10.52 -3.32
CA VAL A 89 20.76 11.38 -4.30
C VAL A 89 19.50 12.04 -3.72
N PHE A 90 18.86 11.46 -2.71
CA PHE A 90 17.75 12.12 -2.01
C PHE A 90 18.18 13.33 -1.15
N LYS A 91 19.47 13.50 -0.89
CA LYS A 91 20.00 14.68 -0.18
C LYS A 91 20.23 15.89 -1.09
N GLU A 92 20.14 15.67 -2.41
CA GLU A 92 20.33 16.72 -3.41
C GLU A 92 19.05 17.55 -3.62
N ASN A 93 19.14 18.56 -4.47
CA ASN A 93 18.00 19.40 -4.81
C ASN A 93 17.05 18.68 -5.79
N LEU A 94 15.97 18.11 -5.26
CA LEU A 94 14.99 17.37 -6.05
C LEU A 94 13.95 18.28 -6.70
N ALA A 95 13.53 17.93 -7.92
CA ALA A 95 12.36 18.54 -8.55
C ALA A 95 11.03 18.11 -7.88
N ALA A 96 11.04 16.96 -7.23
CA ALA A 96 9.86 16.32 -6.65
C ALA A 96 9.13 17.21 -5.63
N LYS A 97 7.83 17.33 -5.81
CA LYS A 97 6.91 18.00 -4.85
C LYS A 97 6.14 17.01 -4.00
N TRP A 98 6.30 15.72 -4.26
CA TRP A 98 5.68 14.63 -3.53
C TRP A 98 6.55 13.38 -3.59
N ILE A 99 6.82 12.80 -2.42
CA ILE A 99 7.49 11.51 -2.27
C ILE A 99 6.59 10.65 -1.37
N GLY A 100 5.93 9.65 -1.96
CA GLY A 100 5.03 8.75 -1.24
C GLY A 100 5.74 7.48 -0.80
N TYR A 101 5.91 7.24 0.51
CA TYR A 101 6.38 5.97 1.04
C TYR A 101 5.20 5.08 1.43
N LEU A 102 5.10 3.90 0.81
CA LEU A 102 4.05 2.92 1.13
C LEU A 102 4.45 2.08 2.34
N SER A 103 4.07 2.53 3.52
CA SER A 103 4.15 1.79 4.77
C SER A 103 2.97 0.83 4.93
N ALA A 104 2.78 0.25 6.10
CA ALA A 104 1.67 -0.64 6.39
C ALA A 104 1.17 -0.47 7.83
N THR A 105 -0.10 -0.79 8.08
CA THR A 105 -0.71 -0.76 9.43
C THR A 105 -0.09 -1.77 10.40
N SER A 106 0.78 -2.67 9.94
CA SER A 106 1.55 -3.58 10.80
C SER A 106 2.52 -2.86 11.75
N VAL A 107 2.86 -1.60 11.49
CA VAL A 107 3.69 -0.78 12.40
C VAL A 107 3.05 -0.58 13.77
N TYR A 108 1.74 -0.64 13.88
CA TYR A 108 1.04 -0.48 15.16
C TYR A 108 1.22 -1.68 16.09
N GLY A 109 1.45 -2.90 15.56
CA GLY A 109 1.41 -4.12 16.37
C GLY A 109 0.00 -4.49 16.84
N ASP A 110 -0.10 -5.16 17.98
CA ASP A 110 -1.36 -5.65 18.54
C ASP A 110 -1.97 -4.65 19.54
N TYR A 111 -3.21 -4.30 19.29
CA TYR A 111 -4.02 -3.43 20.15
C TYR A 111 -5.26 -4.17 20.71
N ASN A 112 -5.27 -5.50 20.70
CA ASN A 112 -6.38 -6.32 21.19
C ASN A 112 -7.73 -5.91 20.59
N GLY A 113 -7.77 -5.56 19.30
CA GLY A 113 -8.98 -5.12 18.61
C GLY A 113 -9.41 -3.68 18.87
N ALA A 114 -8.66 -2.90 19.67
CA ALA A 114 -8.96 -1.48 19.88
C ALA A 114 -8.69 -0.64 18.63
N TRP A 115 -9.27 0.56 18.59
CA TRP A 115 -9.02 1.53 17.53
C TRP A 115 -7.65 2.18 17.69
N VAL A 116 -6.97 2.35 16.57
CA VAL A 116 -5.71 3.10 16.44
C VAL A 116 -5.86 4.20 15.38
N ASN A 117 -5.12 5.28 15.58
CA ASN A 117 -4.97 6.37 14.62
C ASN A 117 -3.48 6.72 14.49
N GLU A 118 -3.16 7.75 13.71
CA GLU A 118 -1.77 8.14 13.43
C GLU A 118 -1.00 8.64 14.66
N GLY A 119 -1.72 9.05 15.72
CA GLY A 119 -1.15 9.42 17.01
C GLY A 119 -0.94 8.24 17.96
N SER A 120 -1.44 7.04 17.63
CA SER A 120 -1.23 5.84 18.44
C SER A 120 0.22 5.38 18.36
N GLU A 121 0.79 4.96 19.47
CA GLU A 121 2.18 4.52 19.56
C GLU A 121 2.41 3.24 18.73
N PRO A 122 3.42 3.21 17.84
CA PRO A 122 3.81 1.98 17.17
C PRO A 122 4.41 0.96 18.15
N MET A 123 3.84 -0.23 18.22
CA MET A 123 4.29 -1.34 19.09
C MET A 123 4.43 -2.66 18.32
N PRO A 124 5.13 -2.69 17.17
CA PRO A 124 5.25 -3.90 16.38
C PRO A 124 6.05 -4.97 17.11
N LYS A 125 5.55 -6.20 17.11
CA LYS A 125 6.25 -7.38 17.67
C LYS A 125 6.66 -8.39 16.60
N THR A 126 5.99 -8.35 15.44
CA THR A 126 6.36 -9.23 14.33
C THR A 126 7.60 -8.68 13.60
N PRO A 127 8.50 -9.53 13.07
CA PRO A 127 9.66 -9.07 12.30
C PRO A 127 9.26 -8.13 11.14
N ARG A 128 8.17 -8.46 10.46
CA ARG A 128 7.62 -7.63 9.37
C ARG A 128 7.16 -6.25 9.86
N GLY A 129 6.48 -6.19 11.00
CA GLY A 129 6.03 -4.94 11.61
C GLY A 129 7.20 -4.07 12.06
N MET A 130 8.19 -4.67 12.73
CA MET A 130 9.41 -3.99 13.18
C MET A 130 10.20 -3.42 12.01
N ASN A 131 10.46 -4.22 10.97
CA ASN A 131 11.17 -3.75 9.78
C ASN A 131 10.46 -2.57 9.11
N ARG A 132 9.12 -2.66 9.01
CA ARG A 132 8.32 -1.57 8.43
C ARG A 132 8.39 -0.30 9.27
N PHE A 133 8.36 -0.44 10.59
CA PHE A 133 8.47 0.69 11.51
C PHE A 133 9.85 1.37 11.43
N PHE A 134 10.95 0.60 11.46
CA PHE A 134 12.30 1.15 11.33
C PHE A 134 12.49 1.92 10.03
N VAL A 135 12.08 1.34 8.92
CA VAL A 135 12.21 1.99 7.60
C VAL A 135 11.31 3.22 7.50
N GLU A 136 10.09 3.18 8.03
CA GLU A 136 9.21 4.36 8.09
C GLU A 136 9.87 5.51 8.86
N ASP A 137 10.58 5.21 9.96
CA ASP A 137 11.29 6.20 10.76
C ASP A 137 12.53 6.75 10.04
N GLU A 138 13.25 5.92 9.28
CA GLU A 138 14.38 6.38 8.45
C GLU A 138 13.92 7.36 7.36
N TRP A 139 12.82 7.06 6.66
CA TRP A 139 12.22 7.98 5.70
C TRP A 139 11.75 9.28 6.37
N LYS A 140 11.17 9.20 7.57
CA LYS A 140 10.81 10.38 8.38
C LYS A 140 12.03 11.24 8.70
N LYS A 141 13.10 10.64 9.22
CA LYS A 141 14.35 11.34 9.56
C LYS A 141 14.98 12.00 8.33
N LEU A 142 15.02 11.29 7.20
CA LEU A 142 15.55 11.85 5.96
C LEU A 142 14.71 13.05 5.49
N GLY A 143 13.38 12.93 5.55
CA GLY A 143 12.47 14.01 5.20
C GLY A 143 12.68 15.26 6.03
N ILE A 144 12.85 15.12 7.35
CA ILE A 144 13.11 16.24 8.26
C ILE A 144 14.49 16.85 8.01
N SER A 145 15.52 16.02 7.88
CA SER A 145 16.90 16.50 7.75
C SER A 145 17.19 17.27 6.46
N TYR A 146 16.46 16.93 5.38
CA TYR A 146 16.69 17.51 4.05
C TYR A 146 15.47 18.23 3.49
N CYS A 147 14.46 18.50 4.33
CA CYS A 147 13.22 19.19 3.94
C CYS A 147 12.52 18.53 2.73
N LEU A 148 12.56 17.19 2.64
CA LEU A 148 11.96 16.46 1.52
C LEU A 148 10.44 16.36 1.66
N PRO A 149 9.68 16.43 0.56
CA PRO A 149 8.21 16.35 0.57
C PRO A 149 7.71 14.92 0.75
N ILE A 150 8.17 14.23 1.81
CA ILE A 150 7.86 12.83 2.09
C ILE A 150 6.53 12.73 2.83
N ILE A 151 5.63 11.90 2.32
CA ILE A 151 4.38 11.51 2.96
C ILE A 151 4.39 9.98 3.15
N ARG A 152 4.04 9.53 4.34
CA ARG A 152 4.03 8.11 4.70
C ARG A 152 2.61 7.58 4.76
N PHE A 153 2.31 6.51 4.04
CA PHE A 153 0.99 5.89 3.98
C PHE A 153 1.00 4.54 4.67
N ARG A 154 0.36 4.42 5.84
CA ARG A 154 0.14 3.16 6.56
C ARG A 154 -1.07 2.45 5.96
N ILE A 155 -0.81 1.57 5.01
CA ILE A 155 -1.82 0.93 4.18
C ILE A 155 -2.31 -0.35 4.85
N SER A 156 -3.62 -0.54 4.86
CA SER A 156 -4.32 -1.75 5.27
C SER A 156 -4.25 -2.86 4.20
N GLY A 157 -4.89 -3.99 4.43
CA GLY A 157 -4.92 -5.11 3.49
C GLY A 157 -5.54 -4.70 2.15
N ILE A 158 -4.74 -4.62 1.09
CA ILE A 158 -5.20 -4.21 -0.23
C ILE A 158 -5.94 -5.37 -0.90
N TYR A 159 -7.13 -5.11 -1.42
CA TYR A 159 -7.89 -6.05 -2.25
C TYR A 159 -8.46 -5.35 -3.50
N GLY A 160 -8.94 -6.13 -4.46
CA GLY A 160 -9.51 -5.63 -5.71
C GLY A 160 -9.46 -6.68 -6.84
N PRO A 161 -9.54 -6.28 -8.11
CA PRO A 161 -9.38 -7.19 -9.24
C PRO A 161 -8.07 -7.98 -9.13
N GLU A 162 -8.08 -9.26 -9.46
CA GLU A 162 -6.93 -10.19 -9.36
C GLU A 162 -6.38 -10.41 -7.93
N ARG A 163 -6.93 -9.71 -6.93
CA ARG A 163 -6.51 -9.80 -5.53
C ARG A 163 -7.71 -9.86 -4.59
N ASN A 164 -8.46 -10.94 -4.67
CA ASN A 164 -9.69 -11.18 -3.91
C ASN A 164 -9.85 -12.68 -3.59
N PRO A 165 -10.82 -13.07 -2.75
CA PRO A 165 -10.98 -14.47 -2.36
C PRO A 165 -11.75 -15.35 -3.35
N PHE A 166 -12.32 -14.80 -4.43
CA PHE A 166 -13.30 -15.50 -5.25
C PHE A 166 -12.79 -16.77 -5.91
N ASP A 167 -11.58 -16.77 -6.46
CA ASP A 167 -11.04 -17.96 -7.15
C ASP A 167 -10.80 -19.10 -6.15
N ARG A 168 -10.35 -18.78 -4.94
CA ARG A 168 -10.19 -19.79 -3.88
C ARG A 168 -11.54 -20.30 -3.36
N ILE A 169 -12.57 -19.47 -3.35
CA ILE A 169 -13.93 -19.90 -2.99
C ILE A 169 -14.47 -20.81 -4.09
N ARG A 170 -14.39 -20.42 -5.37
CA ARG A 170 -14.85 -21.22 -6.51
C ARG A 170 -14.18 -22.61 -6.58
N SER A 171 -12.91 -22.67 -6.27
CA SER A 171 -12.15 -23.95 -6.22
C SER A 171 -12.39 -24.78 -4.96
N GLY A 172 -13.17 -24.29 -3.99
CA GLY A 172 -13.38 -24.94 -2.69
C GLY A 172 -12.15 -24.92 -1.76
N ALA A 173 -11.07 -24.27 -2.17
CA ALA A 173 -9.83 -24.20 -1.40
C ALA A 173 -9.85 -23.17 -0.27
N GLN A 174 -10.86 -22.27 -0.24
CA GLN A 174 -10.98 -21.24 0.78
C GLN A 174 -11.41 -21.83 2.11
N LYS A 175 -10.67 -21.51 3.16
CA LYS A 175 -11.01 -21.81 4.56
C LYS A 175 -11.23 -20.50 5.32
N ILE A 176 -12.12 -20.54 6.32
CA ILE A 176 -12.27 -19.46 7.31
C ILE A 176 -11.40 -19.83 8.50
N ILE A 177 -10.35 -19.06 8.72
CA ILE A 177 -9.49 -19.23 9.90
C ILE A 177 -10.14 -18.50 11.06
N GLN A 178 -10.54 -19.28 12.07
CA GLN A 178 -11.17 -18.77 13.28
C GLN A 178 -10.13 -18.31 14.29
N LYS A 179 -10.12 -17.04 14.58
CA LYS A 179 -9.46 -16.41 15.71
C LYS A 179 -10.43 -15.39 16.29
N PRO A 180 -11.00 -15.63 17.50
CA PRO A 180 -11.94 -14.73 18.14
C PRO A 180 -11.38 -13.32 18.26
N ASP A 181 -12.24 -12.32 18.13
CA ASP A 181 -11.92 -10.88 18.33
C ASP A 181 -10.75 -10.37 17.49
N HIS A 182 -10.45 -11.03 16.37
CA HIS A 182 -9.39 -10.63 15.49
C HIS A 182 -9.93 -9.87 14.26
N PHE A 183 -9.55 -8.60 14.16
CA PHE A 183 -9.98 -7.69 13.11
C PHE A 183 -8.90 -7.48 12.05
N PHE A 184 -9.32 -7.50 10.80
CA PHE A 184 -8.55 -7.09 9.63
C PHE A 184 -9.09 -5.77 9.09
N ASN A 185 -8.19 -4.88 8.73
CA ASN A 185 -8.50 -3.65 8.04
C ASN A 185 -8.18 -3.82 6.56
N ARG A 186 -8.98 -3.21 5.69
CA ARG A 186 -8.85 -3.38 4.24
C ARG A 186 -8.97 -2.06 3.52
N ILE A 187 -8.55 -2.07 2.28
CA ILE A 187 -8.73 -0.96 1.34
C ILE A 187 -8.87 -1.51 -0.07
N HIS A 188 -9.89 -1.06 -0.80
CA HIS A 188 -9.98 -1.38 -2.22
C HIS A 188 -8.90 -0.63 -3.00
N VAL A 189 -8.30 -1.27 -4.00
CA VAL A 189 -7.18 -0.68 -4.74
C VAL A 189 -7.56 0.58 -5.52
N ASP A 190 -8.81 0.71 -5.99
CA ASP A 190 -9.30 1.94 -6.62
C ASP A 190 -9.26 3.12 -5.65
N ASP A 191 -9.76 2.93 -4.42
CA ASP A 191 -9.74 3.98 -3.39
C ASP A 191 -8.31 4.29 -2.96
N LEU A 192 -7.46 3.26 -2.80
CA LEU A 192 -6.05 3.48 -2.50
C LEU A 192 -5.35 4.31 -3.58
N SER A 193 -5.54 3.96 -4.85
CA SER A 193 -4.89 4.66 -5.96
C SER A 193 -5.39 6.10 -6.08
N GLU A 194 -6.67 6.34 -5.89
CA GLU A 194 -7.24 7.68 -5.92
C GLU A 194 -6.78 8.54 -4.74
N ILE A 195 -6.70 7.97 -3.52
CA ILE A 195 -6.13 8.65 -2.35
C ILE A 195 -4.69 9.08 -2.61
N LEU A 196 -3.86 8.18 -3.15
CA LEU A 196 -2.48 8.51 -3.50
C LEU A 196 -2.43 9.61 -4.56
N TYR A 197 -3.28 9.54 -5.59
CA TYR A 197 -3.33 10.54 -6.63
C TYR A 197 -3.82 11.90 -6.12
N GLN A 198 -4.83 11.95 -5.27
CA GLN A 198 -5.27 13.18 -4.63
C GLN A 198 -4.19 13.78 -3.72
N SER A 199 -3.40 12.95 -3.05
CA SER A 199 -2.28 13.42 -2.22
C SER A 199 -1.13 14.01 -3.06
N ILE A 200 -0.93 13.56 -4.30
CA ILE A 200 0.01 14.20 -5.25
C ILE A 200 -0.49 15.60 -5.64
N LYS A 201 -1.79 15.77 -5.85
CA LYS A 201 -2.40 17.06 -6.20
C LYS A 201 -2.43 18.05 -5.02
N ARG A 202 -2.44 17.53 -3.78
CA ARG A 202 -2.50 18.31 -2.53
C ARG A 202 -1.51 17.72 -1.52
N PRO A 203 -0.21 17.89 -1.74
CA PRO A 203 0.80 17.30 -0.86
C PRO A 203 0.76 17.96 0.52
N ASP A 204 0.92 17.12 1.56
CA ASP A 204 1.06 17.51 2.96
C ASP A 204 2.36 16.90 3.51
N PRO A 205 3.52 17.53 3.25
CA PRO A 205 4.83 16.99 3.55
C PRO A 205 5.05 16.73 5.05
N GLY A 206 5.76 15.65 5.34
CA GLY A 206 6.07 15.24 6.71
C GLY A 206 4.97 14.42 7.38
N GLU A 207 3.77 14.37 6.80
CA GLU A 207 2.62 13.70 7.39
C GLU A 207 2.68 12.17 7.25
N VAL A 208 1.95 11.53 8.16
CA VAL A 208 1.63 10.10 8.09
C VAL A 208 0.11 9.94 8.04
N PHE A 209 -0.36 9.06 7.17
CA PHE A 209 -1.78 8.78 7.00
C PHE A 209 -2.08 7.30 7.03
N ASN A 210 -3.13 6.93 7.76
CA ASN A 210 -3.74 5.62 7.64
C ASN A 210 -4.61 5.55 6.40
N VAL A 211 -4.44 4.48 5.61
CA VAL A 211 -5.27 4.24 4.42
C VAL A 211 -6.00 2.91 4.60
N SER A 212 -7.26 3.02 4.97
CA SER A 212 -8.19 1.93 5.24
C SER A 212 -9.60 2.34 4.83
N ASP A 213 -10.49 1.37 4.52
CA ASP A 213 -11.92 1.64 4.45
C ASP A 213 -12.51 1.88 5.86
N TYR A 214 -13.85 2.08 5.96
CA TYR A 214 -14.49 2.38 7.25
C TYR A 214 -14.81 1.15 8.09
N THR A 215 -14.64 -0.08 7.55
CA THR A 215 -15.25 -1.27 8.15
C THR A 215 -14.22 -2.37 8.42
N PRO A 216 -13.50 -2.29 9.56
CA PRO A 216 -12.73 -3.44 10.04
C PRO A 216 -13.66 -4.66 10.19
N SER A 217 -13.16 -5.84 9.80
CA SER A 217 -13.96 -7.06 9.90
C SER A 217 -13.10 -8.27 10.22
N THR A 218 -13.73 -9.31 10.75
CA THR A 218 -13.10 -10.60 10.93
C THR A 218 -12.85 -11.30 9.59
N SER A 219 -12.02 -12.35 9.60
CA SER A 219 -11.85 -13.22 8.42
C SER A 219 -13.17 -13.89 8.03
N GLU A 220 -13.95 -14.29 9.03
CA GLU A 220 -15.24 -14.96 8.82
C GLU A 220 -16.25 -14.05 8.13
N GLU A 221 -16.43 -12.83 8.59
CA GLU A 221 -17.36 -11.86 7.96
C GLU A 221 -17.00 -11.60 6.51
N PHE A 222 -15.71 -11.38 6.23
CA PHE A 222 -15.24 -11.10 4.87
C PHE A 222 -15.44 -12.29 3.91
N ILE A 223 -15.11 -13.51 4.35
CA ILE A 223 -15.24 -14.70 3.51
C ILE A 223 -16.71 -15.09 3.36
N ASN A 224 -17.53 -14.98 4.40
CA ASN A 224 -18.97 -15.25 4.28
C ASN A 224 -19.64 -14.30 3.31
N GLU A 225 -19.32 -13.00 3.33
CA GLU A 225 -19.84 -12.04 2.35
C GLU A 225 -19.45 -12.44 0.92
N ALA A 226 -18.17 -12.77 0.69
CA ALA A 226 -17.70 -13.19 -0.62
C ALA A 226 -18.36 -14.51 -1.08
N THR A 227 -18.58 -15.44 -0.17
CA THR A 227 -19.27 -16.72 -0.46
C THR A 227 -20.74 -16.51 -0.81
N ASN A 228 -21.44 -15.64 -0.05
CA ASN A 228 -22.83 -15.28 -0.31
C ASN A 228 -22.99 -14.61 -1.70
N LEU A 229 -22.09 -13.70 -2.04
CA LEU A 229 -22.10 -13.01 -3.33
C LEU A 229 -21.91 -13.97 -4.52
N LEU A 230 -21.23 -15.10 -4.31
CA LEU A 230 -21.06 -16.16 -5.32
C LEU A 230 -22.19 -17.20 -5.32
N ASN A 231 -23.15 -17.13 -4.39
CA ASN A 231 -24.16 -18.15 -4.14
C ASN A 231 -23.53 -19.56 -3.92
N MET A 232 -22.40 -19.61 -3.21
CA MET A 232 -21.68 -20.86 -2.94
C MET A 232 -21.88 -21.33 -1.50
N PRO A 233 -21.66 -22.63 -1.21
CA PRO A 233 -21.67 -23.14 0.15
C PRO A 233 -20.64 -22.43 1.04
N LYS A 234 -20.96 -22.28 2.33
CA LYS A 234 -20.06 -21.65 3.29
C LYS A 234 -18.70 -22.38 3.34
N ALA A 235 -17.62 -21.62 3.37
CA ALA A 235 -16.27 -22.17 3.49
C ALA A 235 -16.09 -22.87 4.85
N LYS A 236 -15.29 -23.94 4.85
CA LYS A 236 -14.98 -24.70 6.06
C LYS A 236 -14.28 -23.81 7.08
N LYS A 237 -14.75 -23.85 8.32
CA LYS A 237 -14.10 -23.19 9.47
C LYS A 237 -12.98 -24.07 10.02
N VAL A 238 -11.84 -23.46 10.28
CA VAL A 238 -10.66 -24.13 10.88
C VAL A 238 -10.13 -23.23 11.98
N HIS A 239 -9.95 -23.79 13.18
CA HIS A 239 -9.33 -23.01 14.26
C HIS A 239 -7.87 -22.69 13.91
N ILE A 240 -7.38 -21.50 14.31
CA ILE A 240 -6.02 -21.06 13.93
C ILE A 240 -4.92 -22.04 14.37
N ARG A 241 -5.12 -22.77 15.48
CA ARG A 241 -4.17 -23.78 15.97
C ARG A 241 -4.08 -25.03 15.07
N ASP A 242 -5.16 -25.30 14.32
CA ASP A 242 -5.28 -26.49 13.46
C ASP A 242 -5.10 -26.12 11.97
N ALA A 243 -4.81 -24.87 11.70
CA ALA A 243 -4.66 -24.37 10.34
C ALA A 243 -3.20 -24.49 9.88
N ASP A 244 -3.01 -25.15 8.75
CA ASP A 244 -1.72 -25.18 8.06
C ASP A 244 -1.49 -23.82 7.37
N LEU A 245 -0.84 -22.91 8.07
CA LEU A 245 -0.56 -21.56 7.61
C LEU A 245 0.96 -21.34 7.54
N SER A 246 1.41 -20.70 6.46
CA SER A 246 2.79 -20.23 6.39
C SER A 246 3.07 -19.16 7.46
N ASP A 247 4.35 -18.97 7.83
CA ASP A 247 4.77 -17.92 8.79
C ASP A 247 4.27 -16.55 8.40
N LEU A 248 4.27 -16.24 7.10
CA LEU A 248 3.72 -15.00 6.58
C LEU A 248 2.21 -14.89 6.85
N ALA A 249 1.45 -15.95 6.64
CA ALA A 249 0.02 -15.96 6.92
C ALA A 249 -0.26 -15.85 8.43
N LEU A 250 0.50 -16.54 9.26
CA LEU A 250 0.43 -16.45 10.72
C LEU A 250 0.72 -15.04 11.22
N SER A 251 1.69 -14.34 10.62
CA SER A 251 2.02 -12.95 11.00
C SER A 251 0.85 -11.98 10.83
N PHE A 252 -0.09 -12.24 9.91
CA PHE A 252 -1.32 -11.43 9.78
C PHE A 252 -2.33 -11.66 10.90
N TYR A 253 -2.23 -12.81 11.57
CA TYR A 253 -3.08 -13.12 12.74
C TYR A 253 -2.41 -12.76 14.08
N ALA A 254 -1.16 -12.28 14.08
CA ALA A 254 -0.47 -11.90 15.30
C ALA A 254 -1.08 -10.64 15.95
N ASP A 255 -1.51 -9.68 15.14
CA ASP A 255 -1.89 -8.34 15.57
C ASP A 255 -3.37 -8.06 15.27
N SER A 256 -4.19 -7.74 16.27
CA SER A 256 -5.58 -7.31 16.13
C SER A 256 -5.75 -5.83 16.49
N LYS A 257 -6.35 -5.07 15.57
CA LYS A 257 -6.64 -3.64 15.73
C LYS A 257 -7.68 -3.17 14.73
N LYS A 258 -8.33 -2.05 15.02
CA LYS A 258 -9.19 -1.31 14.09
C LYS A 258 -8.49 -0.01 13.73
N VAL A 259 -8.38 0.30 12.45
CA VAL A 259 -7.59 1.45 11.97
C VAL A 259 -8.51 2.58 11.55
N SER A 260 -8.36 3.74 12.19
CA SER A 260 -9.07 4.96 11.82
C SER A 260 -8.41 5.60 10.61
N ASN A 261 -9.23 6.01 9.63
CA ASN A 261 -8.83 6.73 8.42
C ASN A 261 -9.26 8.21 8.44
N GLN A 262 -9.76 8.70 9.57
CA GLN A 262 -10.36 10.04 9.66
C GLN A 262 -9.42 11.16 9.23
N LYS A 263 -8.11 11.01 9.49
CA LYS A 263 -7.11 12.01 9.15
C LYS A 263 -7.00 12.21 7.63
N ILE A 264 -6.84 11.13 6.86
CA ILE A 264 -6.74 11.22 5.39
C ILE A 264 -8.04 11.68 4.76
N VAL A 265 -9.19 11.22 5.28
CA VAL A 265 -10.51 11.65 4.81
C VAL A 265 -10.68 13.16 4.97
N LYS A 266 -10.31 13.71 6.13
CA LYS A 266 -10.38 15.15 6.41
C LYS A 266 -9.41 15.95 5.54
N ALA A 267 -8.15 15.50 5.45
CA ALA A 267 -7.10 16.19 4.71
C ALA A 267 -7.42 16.31 3.22
N LEU A 268 -7.89 15.25 2.60
CA LEU A 268 -8.22 15.20 1.17
C LEU A 268 -9.69 15.50 0.87
N LYS A 269 -10.57 15.60 1.88
CA LYS A 269 -12.04 15.62 1.73
C LYS A 269 -12.51 14.43 0.89
N TYR A 270 -11.87 13.26 1.10
CA TYR A 270 -12.07 12.08 0.29
C TYR A 270 -13.41 11.39 0.59
N LYS A 271 -14.10 10.97 -0.46
CA LYS A 271 -15.29 10.13 -0.37
C LYS A 271 -14.96 8.77 -0.99
N PHE A 272 -15.01 7.72 -0.19
CA PHE A 272 -14.73 6.36 -0.67
C PHE A 272 -15.74 5.92 -1.73
N LYS A 273 -15.23 5.35 -2.81
CA LYS A 273 -16.02 4.63 -3.81
C LYS A 273 -16.55 3.32 -3.22
N TYR A 274 -15.72 2.69 -2.37
CA TYR A 274 -16.05 1.46 -1.65
C TYR A 274 -15.84 1.68 -0.15
N PRO A 275 -16.86 2.22 0.56
CA PRO A 275 -16.76 2.57 1.98
C PRO A 275 -16.59 1.35 2.90
N SER A 276 -16.93 0.15 2.41
CA SER A 276 -16.65 -1.10 3.09
C SER A 276 -16.25 -2.22 2.11
N TYR A 277 -15.73 -3.31 2.66
CA TYR A 277 -15.42 -4.50 1.88
C TYR A 277 -16.66 -5.09 1.17
N ARG A 278 -17.89 -4.79 1.63
CA ARG A 278 -19.14 -5.30 1.00
C ARG A 278 -19.36 -4.69 -0.37
N GLU A 279 -19.28 -3.37 -0.48
CA GLU A 279 -19.36 -2.66 -1.75
C GLU A 279 -18.21 -3.05 -2.68
N GLY A 280 -17.01 -3.15 -2.11
CA GLY A 280 -15.82 -3.54 -2.87
C GLY A 280 -15.91 -4.95 -3.43
N LEU A 281 -16.29 -5.95 -2.64
CA LEU A 281 -16.50 -7.32 -3.13
C LEU A 281 -17.61 -7.39 -4.17
N LYS A 282 -18.73 -6.68 -3.95
CA LYS A 282 -19.83 -6.65 -4.90
C LYS A 282 -19.42 -6.09 -6.27
N SER A 283 -18.52 -5.12 -6.31
CA SER A 283 -18.01 -4.55 -7.56
C SER A 283 -17.21 -5.55 -8.38
N LEU A 284 -16.50 -6.48 -7.71
CA LEU A 284 -15.62 -7.46 -8.34
C LEU A 284 -16.34 -8.66 -8.98
N ILE A 285 -17.65 -8.82 -8.73
CA ILE A 285 -18.45 -9.87 -9.39
C ILE A 285 -18.85 -9.46 -10.79
N LYS A 286 -18.97 -8.16 -11.03
CA LYS A 286 -19.46 -7.58 -12.29
C LYS A 286 -18.34 -7.28 -13.29
N SER A 287 -17.09 -7.51 -12.90
CA SER A 287 -15.91 -7.19 -13.73
C SER A 287 -15.38 -8.45 -14.47
#